data_381d9fb46e64187da56b0d7c7e36e6a1
#
_entry.id   381d9fb46e64187da56b0d7c7e36e6a1
#
_cell.length_a   1.000
_cell.length_b   1.000
_cell.length_c   1.000
_cell.angle_alpha   90.00
_cell.angle_beta   90.00
_cell.angle_gamma   90.00
#
_symmetry.space_group_name_H-M   'P 1'
#
loop_
_entity.id
_entity.type
_entity.pdbx_description
1 polymer ?
#
loop_
_entity_poly.entity_id
_entity_poly.type
_entity_poly.pdbx_seq_one_letter_code
_entity_poly.pdbx_strand_id
1 'polypeptide(L)'
;MDYVTNAIDNYIDNKDPYALQIDGEWGSGKTFFINDFSKTAQKAKVIYFSIYGYNDFKNLKTELLSQIATELNQSLIIKTGKKLNSTLKRFNINSDLVLNSINVLSDIILKKTIQHILEKNNETIVVVIDDLERLSEKIELQDFLGFIVNDIIEKFKFKVLIISNEAKMKNHQEFLKIKEKIISKTIEFSRDEVILKEILQEIIKSDFLNDNLDWIIDIFSIFDNPCKINLRTVFSIINNFEFVEQKFKEHPSDLDERYCNEFLKSVFLNIYVLTTELKSGNIKNEQLHILKKHDFDRFFYINGKLDIENYWHLLIDKYHSKSKLFDDYIIYSNSIMSYVISGIWYDDNYRNKWYECFYPDGNIEDYEKLSNFYNYSESELVKIQERLLIDCFESDITYNKVIDIYRRLSYFETIDLLLIEKSKLDDLIVRITELLSDNDLSIQEISSLENSFIFDPPSNTGFKKLKEVVKEKIAFTYSVRTLDLIEAIFNEDYKKEKSIIDHTDPEEIRVFQSIISNNLISTKITSKK
;
A
#
# COMPACT_ATOMS: atom_id res chain seq x y z
N MET A 1 -25.34 8.41 3.15
CA MET A 1 -25.60 7.90 4.53
C MET A 1 -26.98 8.22 5.06
N ASP A 2 -27.82 8.93 4.33
CA ASP A 2 -29.16 9.34 4.73
C ASP A 2 -30.08 8.18 5.13
N TYR A 3 -29.91 7.01 4.51
CA TYR A 3 -30.73 5.83 4.84
C TYR A 3 -30.50 5.31 6.27
N VAL A 4 -29.24 5.39 6.77
CA VAL A 4 -28.91 4.98 8.15
C VAL A 4 -29.47 5.98 9.14
N THR A 5 -29.30 7.29 8.88
CA THR A 5 -29.86 8.37 9.68
C THR A 5 -31.38 8.26 9.75
N ASN A 6 -32.06 8.10 8.61
CA ASN A 6 -33.50 7.93 8.54
C ASN A 6 -33.98 6.68 9.30
N ALA A 7 -33.24 5.58 9.23
CA ALA A 7 -33.58 4.36 9.96
C ALA A 7 -33.40 4.53 11.47
N ILE A 8 -32.37 5.23 11.93
CA ILE A 8 -32.17 5.58 13.35
C ILE A 8 -33.28 6.52 13.82
N ASP A 9 -33.62 7.57 13.07
CA ASP A 9 -34.69 8.50 13.40
C ASP A 9 -36.05 7.80 13.50
N ASN A 10 -36.36 6.92 12.56
CA ASN A 10 -37.56 6.09 12.61
C ASN A 10 -37.59 5.16 13.84
N TYR A 11 -36.42 4.61 14.21
CA TYR A 11 -36.30 3.78 15.40
C TYR A 11 -36.49 4.59 16.69
N ILE A 12 -36.01 5.82 16.74
CA ILE A 12 -36.19 6.74 17.87
C ILE A 12 -37.67 7.08 18.05
N ASP A 13 -38.37 7.36 16.95
CA ASP A 13 -39.79 7.75 16.97
C ASP A 13 -40.73 6.56 17.26
N ASN A 14 -40.30 5.33 17.01
CA ASN A 14 -41.11 4.13 17.24
C ASN A 14 -41.10 3.70 18.70
N LYS A 15 -42.18 3.02 19.13
CA LYS A 15 -42.29 2.37 20.45
C LYS A 15 -41.65 0.98 20.49
N ASP A 16 -40.69 0.70 19.60
CA ASP A 16 -40.02 -0.60 19.54
C ASP A 16 -39.24 -0.85 20.85
N PRO A 17 -39.49 -1.95 21.58
CA PRO A 17 -38.86 -2.25 22.85
C PRO A 17 -37.52 -3.02 22.71
N TYR A 18 -36.98 -3.12 21.50
CA TYR A 18 -35.76 -3.85 21.18
C TYR A 18 -34.65 -2.89 20.74
N ALA A 19 -33.42 -3.37 20.72
CA ALA A 19 -32.29 -2.63 20.18
C ALA A 19 -32.30 -2.59 18.65
N LEU A 20 -31.69 -1.56 18.06
CA LEU A 20 -31.36 -1.48 16.65
C LEU A 20 -29.87 -1.81 16.48
N GLN A 21 -29.52 -2.72 15.58
CA GLN A 21 -28.12 -3.06 15.28
C GLN A 21 -27.66 -2.33 14.02
N ILE A 22 -26.43 -1.80 14.08
CA ILE A 22 -25.68 -1.32 12.91
C ILE A 22 -24.49 -2.25 12.74
N ASP A 23 -24.57 -3.09 11.72
CA ASP A 23 -23.53 -4.09 11.42
C ASP A 23 -22.68 -3.65 10.22
N GLY A 24 -21.40 -3.97 10.24
CA GLY A 24 -20.51 -3.69 9.13
C GLY A 24 -19.05 -3.96 9.43
N GLU A 25 -18.24 -3.99 8.40
CA GLU A 25 -16.81 -4.31 8.49
C GLU A 25 -16.02 -3.35 9.40
N TRP A 26 -14.90 -3.82 9.93
CA TRP A 26 -13.98 -2.94 10.65
C TRP A 26 -13.40 -1.87 9.72
N GLY A 27 -13.36 -0.62 10.22
CA GLY A 27 -12.90 0.52 9.43
C GLY A 27 -13.90 1.01 8.39
N SER A 28 -15.15 0.50 8.40
CA SER A 28 -16.22 1.01 7.52
C SER A 28 -16.67 2.44 7.85
N GLY A 29 -16.31 2.97 9.02
CA GLY A 29 -16.68 4.33 9.45
C GLY A 29 -17.88 4.40 10.38
N LYS A 30 -18.40 3.28 10.91
CA LYS A 30 -19.57 3.25 11.83
C LYS A 30 -19.41 4.22 13.01
N THR A 31 -18.28 4.11 13.71
CA THR A 31 -18.00 4.97 14.88
C THR A 31 -17.91 6.46 14.49
N PHE A 32 -17.31 6.76 13.33
CA PHE A 32 -17.26 8.13 12.80
C PHE A 32 -18.66 8.66 12.51
N PHE A 33 -19.47 7.88 11.80
CA PHE A 33 -20.85 8.22 11.49
C PHE A 33 -21.68 8.47 12.76
N ILE A 34 -21.57 7.60 13.77
CA ILE A 34 -22.31 7.79 15.03
C ILE A 34 -21.85 9.02 15.82
N ASN A 35 -20.56 9.32 15.80
CA ASN A 35 -20.05 10.54 16.43
C ASN A 35 -20.56 11.81 15.74
N ASP A 36 -20.70 11.79 14.43
CA ASP A 36 -21.30 12.89 13.68
C ASP A 36 -22.82 12.97 13.92
N PHE A 37 -23.51 11.83 13.81
CA PHE A 37 -24.93 11.73 14.16
C PHE A 37 -25.21 12.25 15.57
N SER A 38 -24.35 11.94 16.54
CA SER A 38 -24.54 12.38 17.93
C SER A 38 -24.50 13.91 18.11
N LYS A 39 -23.79 14.63 17.23
CA LYS A 39 -23.70 16.10 17.23
C LYS A 39 -24.91 16.75 16.54
N THR A 40 -25.46 16.07 15.54
CA THR A 40 -26.54 16.58 14.69
C THR A 40 -27.94 16.11 15.11
N ALA A 41 -28.02 15.08 15.96
CA ALA A 41 -29.27 14.51 16.43
C ALA A 41 -30.13 15.54 17.18
N GLN A 42 -31.30 15.87 16.60
CA GLN A 42 -32.25 16.82 17.19
C GLN A 42 -33.32 16.16 18.07
N LYS A 43 -33.60 14.88 17.83
CA LYS A 43 -34.71 14.13 18.44
C LYS A 43 -34.35 13.44 19.75
N ALA A 44 -33.07 13.20 19.99
CA ALA A 44 -32.62 12.43 21.13
C ALA A 44 -31.23 12.86 21.59
N LYS A 45 -30.96 12.69 22.89
CA LYS A 45 -29.60 12.75 23.41
C LYS A 45 -28.90 11.40 23.21
N VAL A 46 -27.77 11.41 22.53
CA VAL A 46 -26.97 10.21 22.24
C VAL A 46 -25.85 10.08 23.28
N ILE A 47 -25.76 8.91 23.90
CA ILE A 47 -24.71 8.54 24.87
C ILE A 47 -23.92 7.38 24.25
N TYR A 48 -22.67 7.64 23.88
CA TYR A 48 -21.80 6.65 23.25
C TYR A 48 -20.95 5.92 24.30
N PHE A 49 -20.89 4.58 24.20
CA PHE A 49 -20.09 3.74 25.07
C PHE A 49 -19.46 2.58 24.27
N SER A 50 -18.12 2.48 24.27
CA SER A 50 -17.41 1.33 23.73
C SER A 50 -17.15 0.32 24.86
N ILE A 51 -17.43 -0.96 24.58
CA ILE A 51 -17.19 -2.04 25.55
C ILE A 51 -15.79 -2.63 25.45
N TYR A 52 -14.98 -2.14 24.52
CA TYR A 52 -13.61 -2.63 24.33
C TYR A 52 -12.73 -2.31 25.54
N GLY A 53 -11.97 -3.31 26.00
CA GLY A 53 -11.02 -3.17 27.11
C GLY A 53 -11.56 -3.59 28.48
N TYR A 54 -12.87 -3.78 28.63
CA TYR A 54 -13.43 -4.32 29.87
C TYR A 54 -13.30 -5.85 29.90
N ASN A 55 -12.85 -6.38 31.04
CA ASN A 55 -12.65 -7.82 31.25
C ASN A 55 -13.43 -8.37 32.46
N ASP A 56 -14.27 -7.54 33.09
CA ASP A 56 -15.14 -7.88 34.20
C ASP A 56 -16.51 -7.23 34.00
N PHE A 57 -17.57 -8.05 34.09
CA PHE A 57 -18.95 -7.62 33.85
C PHE A 57 -19.42 -6.57 34.86
N LYS A 58 -19.03 -6.71 36.13
CA LYS A 58 -19.43 -5.75 37.15
C LYS A 58 -18.85 -4.36 36.85
N ASN A 59 -17.57 -4.29 36.50
CA ASN A 59 -16.91 -3.03 36.19
C ASN A 59 -17.50 -2.42 34.93
N LEU A 60 -17.72 -3.19 33.89
CA LEU A 60 -18.33 -2.73 32.63
C LEU A 60 -19.72 -2.13 32.89
N LYS A 61 -20.56 -2.83 33.64
CA LYS A 61 -21.91 -2.38 33.98
C LYS A 61 -21.89 -1.11 34.83
N THR A 62 -21.03 -1.04 35.84
CA THR A 62 -20.91 0.14 36.71
C THR A 62 -20.44 1.35 35.92
N GLU A 63 -19.49 1.19 35.02
CA GLU A 63 -18.97 2.27 34.20
C GLU A 63 -20.02 2.80 33.21
N LEU A 64 -20.74 1.91 32.51
CA LEU A 64 -21.84 2.32 31.63
C LEU A 64 -22.92 3.10 32.40
N LEU A 65 -23.35 2.61 33.57
CA LEU A 65 -24.35 3.32 34.39
C LEU A 65 -23.83 4.66 34.90
N SER A 66 -22.55 4.74 35.28
CA SER A 66 -21.89 5.97 35.73
C SER A 66 -21.82 7.00 34.62
N GLN A 67 -21.43 6.60 33.41
CA GLN A 67 -21.41 7.48 32.26
C GLN A 67 -22.80 8.01 31.91
N ILE A 68 -23.81 7.13 31.89
CA ILE A 68 -25.21 7.54 31.67
C ILE A 68 -25.63 8.57 32.73
N ALA A 69 -25.38 8.32 34.01
CA ALA A 69 -25.75 9.23 35.07
C ALA A 69 -25.05 10.60 34.95
N THR A 70 -23.79 10.61 34.58
CA THR A 70 -22.97 11.81 34.36
C THR A 70 -23.50 12.65 33.21
N GLU A 71 -23.72 12.02 32.08
CA GLU A 71 -24.22 12.67 30.87
C GLU A 71 -25.63 13.27 31.09
N LEU A 72 -26.53 12.54 31.74
CA LEU A 72 -27.86 13.01 32.06
C LEU A 72 -27.82 14.19 33.05
N ASN A 73 -26.91 14.17 34.02
CA ASN A 73 -26.74 15.23 35.00
C ASN A 73 -26.22 16.52 34.36
N GLN A 74 -25.28 16.45 33.44
CA GLN A 74 -24.78 17.60 32.69
C GLN A 74 -25.91 18.27 31.89
N SER A 75 -26.76 17.49 31.22
CA SER A 75 -27.87 18.07 30.45
C SER A 75 -28.88 18.82 31.33
N LEU A 76 -29.14 18.37 32.52
CA LEU A 76 -30.00 19.07 33.49
C LEU A 76 -29.36 20.36 33.99
N ILE A 77 -28.05 20.36 34.23
CA ILE A 77 -27.33 21.58 34.67
C ILE A 77 -27.38 22.63 33.56
N ILE A 78 -27.19 22.27 32.33
CA ILE A 78 -27.25 23.16 31.16
C ILE A 78 -28.67 23.71 30.98
N LYS A 79 -29.72 22.89 31.05
CA LYS A 79 -31.12 23.28 30.84
C LYS A 79 -31.70 24.10 31.99
N THR A 80 -31.32 23.82 33.25
CA THR A 80 -31.97 24.41 34.42
C THR A 80 -31.14 25.46 35.15
N GLY A 81 -29.87 25.61 34.83
CA GLY A 81 -28.94 26.49 35.54
C GLY A 81 -28.75 26.16 37.03
N LYS A 82 -29.36 25.08 37.50
CA LYS A 82 -29.31 24.65 38.91
C LYS A 82 -28.33 23.49 39.09
N LYS A 83 -27.30 23.73 39.88
CA LYS A 83 -26.41 22.64 40.30
C LYS A 83 -27.21 21.60 41.12
N LEU A 84 -27.18 20.34 40.68
CA LEU A 84 -27.80 19.17 41.34
C LEU A 84 -27.17 18.81 42.71
N ASN A 85 -26.36 19.70 43.30
CA ASN A 85 -25.77 19.53 44.64
C ASN A 85 -26.83 19.29 45.73
N SER A 86 -28.09 19.70 45.48
CA SER A 86 -29.17 19.48 46.45
C SER A 86 -29.74 18.05 46.44
N THR A 87 -29.66 17.37 45.29
CA THR A 87 -30.21 16.00 45.17
C THR A 87 -29.19 14.95 45.65
N LEU A 88 -27.91 15.14 45.31
CA LEU A 88 -26.82 14.28 45.84
C LEU A 88 -26.65 14.42 47.36
N LYS A 89 -26.85 15.61 47.93
CA LYS A 89 -26.87 15.83 49.39
C LYS A 89 -28.02 15.11 50.09
N ARG A 90 -29.18 14.91 49.47
CA ARG A 90 -30.29 14.11 50.03
C ARG A 90 -29.96 12.64 50.18
N PHE A 91 -29.01 12.11 49.41
CA PHE A 91 -28.52 10.71 49.49
C PHE A 91 -27.23 10.59 50.29
N ASN A 92 -26.79 11.64 51.02
CA ASN A 92 -25.51 11.69 51.74
C ASN A 92 -24.28 11.44 50.88
N ILE A 93 -24.35 11.73 49.60
CA ILE A 93 -23.26 11.55 48.66
C ILE A 93 -22.59 12.92 48.42
N ASN A 94 -21.37 13.09 48.92
CA ASN A 94 -20.56 14.29 48.63
C ASN A 94 -20.15 14.27 47.15
N SER A 95 -20.30 15.41 46.46
CA SER A 95 -19.95 15.57 45.03
C SER A 95 -18.49 15.19 44.73
N ASP A 96 -17.60 15.40 45.67
CA ASP A 96 -16.18 15.07 45.54
C ASP A 96 -15.90 13.55 45.74
N LEU A 97 -16.79 12.85 46.48
CA LEU A 97 -16.74 11.38 46.64
C LEU A 97 -17.26 10.63 45.40
N VAL A 98 -18.19 11.22 44.64
CA VAL A 98 -18.70 10.62 43.39
C VAL A 98 -17.62 10.54 42.32
N LEU A 99 -16.76 11.56 42.23
CA LEU A 99 -15.66 11.61 41.24
C LEU A 99 -14.47 10.70 41.64
N ASN A 100 -14.23 10.50 42.95
CA ASN A 100 -13.07 9.74 43.47
C ASN A 100 -13.39 8.35 43.99
N SER A 101 -14.68 7.98 44.09
CA SER A 101 -15.11 6.71 44.71
C SER A 101 -16.06 5.89 43.83
N ILE A 102 -15.93 5.97 42.51
CA ILE A 102 -16.72 5.19 41.55
C ILE A 102 -16.68 3.68 41.83
N ASN A 103 -15.63 3.20 42.50
CA ASN A 103 -15.47 1.80 42.87
C ASN A 103 -16.37 1.32 44.06
N VAL A 104 -17.13 2.21 44.71
CA VAL A 104 -17.90 1.90 45.90
C VAL A 104 -19.41 2.13 45.75
N LEU A 105 -19.88 2.84 44.71
CA LEU A 105 -21.30 3.01 44.50
C LEU A 105 -21.91 1.72 43.96
N SER A 106 -22.81 1.13 44.76
CA SER A 106 -23.56 -0.05 44.28
C SER A 106 -24.41 0.32 43.07
N ASP A 107 -24.52 -0.58 42.09
CA ASP A 107 -25.42 -0.50 40.95
C ASP A 107 -26.82 0.04 41.31
N ILE A 108 -27.28 -0.28 42.53
CA ILE A 108 -28.58 0.14 43.05
C ILE A 108 -28.66 1.66 43.18
N ILE A 109 -27.59 2.31 43.66
CA ILE A 109 -27.55 3.77 43.84
C ILE A 109 -27.52 4.46 42.46
N LEU A 110 -26.70 3.96 41.55
CA LEU A 110 -26.62 4.50 40.18
C LEU A 110 -27.97 4.37 39.47
N LYS A 111 -28.63 3.21 39.52
CA LYS A 111 -29.93 2.98 38.93
C LYS A 111 -31.01 3.92 39.51
N LYS A 112 -31.04 4.12 40.86
CA LYS A 112 -31.96 5.07 41.47
C LYS A 112 -31.68 6.51 41.09
N THR A 113 -30.40 6.88 40.94
CA THR A 113 -30.01 8.21 40.49
C THR A 113 -30.49 8.47 39.07
N ILE A 114 -30.28 7.54 38.16
CA ILE A 114 -30.75 7.64 36.78
C ILE A 114 -32.28 7.77 36.73
N GLN A 115 -33.02 6.93 37.46
CA GLN A 115 -34.49 7.03 37.56
C GLN A 115 -34.97 8.39 38.04
N HIS A 116 -34.36 8.92 39.11
CA HIS A 116 -34.73 10.24 39.63
C HIS A 116 -34.41 11.38 38.64
N ILE A 117 -33.36 11.27 37.84
CA ILE A 117 -33.06 12.24 36.79
C ILE A 117 -34.11 12.16 35.67
N LEU A 118 -34.52 10.95 35.29
CA LEU A 118 -35.52 10.73 34.24
C LEU A 118 -36.92 11.30 34.62
N GLU A 119 -37.31 11.20 35.89
CA GLU A 119 -38.56 11.79 36.38
C GLU A 119 -38.64 13.31 36.15
N LYS A 120 -37.51 13.98 35.96
CA LYS A 120 -37.37 15.42 35.73
C LYS A 120 -37.07 15.81 34.28
N ASN A 121 -36.82 14.84 33.41
CA ASN A 121 -36.39 15.05 32.04
C ASN A 121 -37.17 14.18 31.07
N ASN A 122 -37.92 14.82 30.16
CA ASN A 122 -38.71 14.12 29.13
C ASN A 122 -37.93 13.91 27.80
N GLU A 123 -36.59 13.95 27.84
CA GLU A 123 -35.77 13.79 26.67
C GLU A 123 -35.62 12.34 26.30
N THR A 124 -35.76 12.02 25.01
CA THR A 124 -35.43 10.68 24.51
C THR A 124 -33.94 10.44 24.58
N ILE A 125 -33.54 9.32 25.19
CA ILE A 125 -32.14 8.94 25.34
C ILE A 125 -31.84 7.74 24.42
N VAL A 126 -30.77 7.85 23.67
CA VAL A 126 -30.21 6.78 22.84
C VAL A 126 -28.85 6.40 23.42
N VAL A 127 -28.73 5.15 23.86
CA VAL A 127 -27.44 4.59 24.32
C VAL A 127 -26.84 3.80 23.16
N VAL A 128 -25.65 4.20 22.74
CA VAL A 128 -24.87 3.48 21.72
C VAL A 128 -23.88 2.57 22.40
N ILE A 129 -23.95 1.29 22.10
CA ILE A 129 -23.00 0.26 22.53
C ILE A 129 -22.14 -0.11 21.34
N ASP A 130 -20.86 0.26 21.36
CA ASP A 130 -19.91 -0.02 20.27
C ASP A 130 -18.94 -1.15 20.62
N ASP A 131 -18.38 -1.77 19.59
CA ASP A 131 -17.39 -2.85 19.64
C ASP A 131 -17.94 -4.18 20.25
N LEU A 132 -19.21 -4.53 20.01
CA LEU A 132 -19.80 -5.73 20.62
C LEU A 132 -19.01 -7.01 20.32
N GLU A 133 -18.40 -7.13 19.14
CA GLU A 133 -17.56 -8.26 18.74
C GLU A 133 -16.23 -8.35 19.52
N ARG A 134 -15.88 -7.27 20.26
CA ARG A 134 -14.67 -7.21 21.11
C ARG A 134 -14.94 -7.45 22.60
N LEU A 135 -16.15 -7.89 22.93
CA LEU A 135 -16.49 -8.28 24.29
C LEU A 135 -15.49 -9.33 24.78
N SER A 136 -14.96 -9.14 25.98
CA SER A 136 -14.02 -10.08 26.59
C SER A 136 -14.66 -11.46 26.81
N GLU A 137 -13.90 -12.53 26.55
CA GLU A 137 -14.32 -13.92 26.83
C GLU A 137 -14.64 -14.20 28.31
N LYS A 138 -14.21 -13.31 29.23
CA LYS A 138 -14.54 -13.39 30.66
C LYS A 138 -15.93 -12.84 31.00
N ILE A 139 -16.59 -12.24 30.03
CA ILE A 139 -17.93 -11.68 30.16
C ILE A 139 -18.87 -12.49 29.29
N GLU A 140 -19.82 -13.19 29.91
CA GLU A 140 -20.82 -13.93 29.18
C GLU A 140 -21.71 -12.96 28.35
N LEU A 141 -21.79 -13.21 27.04
CA LEU A 141 -22.56 -12.36 26.11
C LEU A 141 -24.04 -12.28 26.53
N GLN A 142 -24.60 -13.39 27.01
CA GLN A 142 -25.97 -13.47 27.47
C GLN A 142 -26.23 -12.57 28.68
N ASP A 143 -25.31 -12.53 29.64
CA ASP A 143 -25.42 -11.67 30.84
C ASP A 143 -25.37 -10.20 30.48
N PHE A 144 -24.44 -9.84 29.58
CA PHE A 144 -24.30 -8.46 29.10
C PHE A 144 -25.56 -8.00 28.34
N LEU A 145 -26.01 -8.77 27.37
CA LEU A 145 -27.18 -8.42 26.56
C LEU A 145 -28.47 -8.46 27.41
N GLY A 146 -28.56 -9.39 28.38
CA GLY A 146 -29.63 -9.41 29.37
C GLY A 146 -29.70 -8.14 30.22
N PHE A 147 -28.55 -7.61 30.62
CA PHE A 147 -28.48 -6.32 31.32
C PHE A 147 -28.94 -5.15 30.42
N ILE A 148 -28.55 -5.13 29.16
CA ILE A 148 -29.00 -4.11 28.21
C ILE A 148 -30.53 -4.13 28.06
N VAL A 149 -31.13 -5.30 27.91
CA VAL A 149 -32.59 -5.42 27.79
C VAL A 149 -33.28 -5.02 29.10
N ASN A 150 -32.94 -5.68 30.22
CA ASN A 150 -33.69 -5.54 31.45
C ASN A 150 -33.53 -4.16 32.11
N ASP A 151 -32.30 -3.62 32.12
CA ASP A 151 -32.03 -2.36 32.82
C ASP A 151 -32.11 -1.15 31.87
N ILE A 152 -31.52 -1.20 30.69
CA ILE A 152 -31.40 -0.05 29.81
C ILE A 152 -32.69 0.15 29.02
N ILE A 153 -33.18 -0.91 28.35
CA ILE A 153 -34.37 -0.80 27.51
C ILE A 153 -35.66 -0.83 28.33
N GLU A 154 -35.86 -1.87 29.15
CA GLU A 154 -37.16 -2.06 29.81
C GLU A 154 -37.33 -1.14 31.02
N LYS A 155 -36.32 -0.99 31.88
CA LYS A 155 -36.42 -0.22 33.11
C LYS A 155 -36.27 1.28 32.90
N PHE A 156 -35.23 1.70 32.14
CA PHE A 156 -34.99 3.11 31.86
C PHE A 156 -35.75 3.63 30.63
N LYS A 157 -36.29 2.76 29.79
CA LYS A 157 -36.98 3.09 28.54
C LYS A 157 -36.08 3.82 27.55
N PHE A 158 -34.77 3.53 27.58
CA PHE A 158 -33.84 4.09 26.62
C PHE A 158 -33.90 3.33 25.28
N LYS A 159 -33.62 4.03 24.21
CA LYS A 159 -33.30 3.43 22.93
C LYS A 159 -31.86 2.95 22.94
N VAL A 160 -31.60 1.80 22.30
CA VAL A 160 -30.26 1.23 22.23
C VAL A 160 -29.85 0.98 20.78
N LEU A 161 -28.71 1.53 20.41
CA LEU A 161 -28.03 1.20 19.16
C LEU A 161 -26.84 0.28 19.48
N ILE A 162 -26.80 -0.88 18.87
CA ILE A 162 -25.67 -1.80 18.98
C ILE A 162 -24.83 -1.72 17.72
N ILE A 163 -23.56 -1.35 17.84
CA ILE A 163 -22.62 -1.32 16.74
C ILE A 163 -21.73 -2.55 16.81
N SER A 164 -21.61 -3.27 15.72
CA SER A 164 -20.83 -4.51 15.66
C SER A 164 -20.23 -4.78 14.28
N ASN A 165 -19.27 -5.71 14.27
CA ASN A 165 -18.92 -6.52 13.12
C ASN A 165 -19.36 -7.96 13.43
N GLU A 166 -20.56 -8.32 13.02
CA GLU A 166 -21.17 -9.62 13.33
C GLU A 166 -20.31 -10.78 12.79
N ALA A 167 -19.68 -10.62 11.62
CA ALA A 167 -18.82 -11.64 11.03
C ALA A 167 -17.53 -11.91 11.85
N LYS A 168 -17.15 -10.99 12.74
CA LYS A 168 -15.97 -11.11 13.61
C LYS A 168 -16.30 -11.50 15.05
N MET A 169 -17.56 -11.77 15.34
CA MET A 169 -17.96 -12.23 16.67
C MET A 169 -17.42 -13.64 16.96
N LYS A 170 -16.68 -13.81 18.04
CA LYS A 170 -16.10 -15.10 18.45
C LYS A 170 -17.18 -16.16 18.68
N ASN A 171 -18.28 -15.79 19.33
CA ASN A 171 -19.43 -16.68 19.64
C ASN A 171 -20.61 -16.39 18.71
N HIS A 172 -20.37 -16.30 17.40
CA HIS A 172 -21.39 -15.93 16.40
C HIS A 172 -22.66 -16.80 16.49
N GLN A 173 -22.53 -18.11 16.66
CA GLN A 173 -23.66 -19.05 16.79
C GLN A 173 -24.52 -18.77 18.04
N GLU A 174 -23.89 -18.41 19.12
CA GLU A 174 -24.58 -18.04 20.36
C GLU A 174 -25.29 -16.70 20.21
N PHE A 175 -24.58 -15.73 19.63
CA PHE A 175 -25.17 -14.42 19.32
C PHE A 175 -26.44 -14.53 18.48
N LEU A 176 -26.42 -15.32 17.40
CA LEU A 176 -27.59 -15.52 16.54
C LEU A 176 -28.83 -16.05 17.31
N LYS A 177 -28.62 -16.93 18.28
CA LYS A 177 -29.72 -17.46 19.10
C LYS A 177 -30.36 -16.41 20.02
N ILE A 178 -29.54 -15.42 20.44
CA ILE A 178 -29.98 -14.38 21.38
C ILE A 178 -30.47 -13.16 20.61
N LYS A 179 -29.90 -12.90 19.44
CA LYS A 179 -30.14 -11.72 18.59
C LYS A 179 -31.65 -11.49 18.35
N GLU A 180 -32.38 -12.53 18.00
CA GLU A 180 -33.84 -12.43 17.71
C GLU A 180 -34.65 -11.85 18.88
N LYS A 181 -34.20 -12.08 20.11
CA LYS A 181 -34.89 -11.60 21.32
C LYS A 181 -34.53 -10.19 21.75
N ILE A 182 -33.46 -9.63 21.16
CA ILE A 182 -32.87 -8.36 21.63
C ILE A 182 -32.87 -7.31 20.53
N ILE A 183 -32.65 -7.72 19.30
CA ILE A 183 -32.48 -6.83 18.16
C ILE A 183 -33.69 -6.94 17.24
N SER A 184 -34.36 -5.81 17.03
CA SER A 184 -35.52 -5.76 16.14
C SER A 184 -35.13 -5.73 14.67
N LYS A 185 -34.10 -4.98 14.36
CA LYS A 185 -33.61 -4.77 12.99
C LYS A 185 -32.10 -4.64 12.98
N THR A 186 -31.50 -5.11 11.90
CA THR A 186 -30.08 -4.90 11.60
C THR A 186 -29.98 -4.04 10.35
N ILE A 187 -29.22 -2.97 10.43
CA ILE A 187 -28.84 -2.12 9.30
C ILE A 187 -27.43 -2.52 8.90
N GLU A 188 -27.27 -2.96 7.67
CA GLU A 188 -25.94 -3.15 7.11
C GLU A 188 -25.35 -1.78 6.79
N PHE A 189 -24.24 -1.47 7.45
CA PHE A 189 -23.50 -0.23 7.23
C PHE A 189 -22.55 -0.41 6.08
N SER A 190 -22.96 0.06 4.92
CA SER A 190 -22.15 0.08 3.71
C SER A 190 -21.97 1.51 3.21
N ARG A 191 -20.91 1.74 2.49
CA ARG A 191 -20.65 2.99 1.76
C ARG A 191 -20.77 2.69 0.28
N ASP A 192 -21.20 3.66 -0.47
CA ASP A 192 -21.03 3.67 -1.91
C ASP A 192 -19.77 4.46 -2.30
N GLU A 193 -19.44 4.45 -3.56
CA GLU A 193 -18.30 5.14 -4.12
C GLU A 193 -18.42 6.66 -3.96
N VAL A 194 -19.64 7.20 -4.02
CA VAL A 194 -19.91 8.63 -3.85
C VAL A 194 -19.50 9.09 -2.45
N ILE A 195 -19.88 8.34 -1.43
CA ILE A 195 -19.51 8.62 -0.04
C ILE A 195 -17.99 8.51 0.17
N LEU A 196 -17.34 7.52 -0.45
CA LEU A 196 -15.88 7.43 -0.39
C LEU A 196 -15.23 8.66 -1.01
N LYS A 197 -15.75 9.13 -2.15
CA LYS A 197 -15.27 10.33 -2.83
C LYS A 197 -15.43 11.58 -1.95
N GLU A 198 -16.58 11.77 -1.32
CA GLU A 198 -16.82 12.86 -0.38
C GLU A 198 -15.83 12.85 0.79
N ILE A 199 -15.61 11.67 1.41
CA ILE A 199 -14.65 11.52 2.50
C ILE A 199 -13.22 11.86 2.04
N LEU A 200 -12.83 11.40 0.86
CA LEU A 200 -11.51 11.69 0.30
C LEU A 200 -11.32 13.18 0.05
N GLN A 201 -12.31 13.87 -0.51
CA GLN A 201 -12.29 15.33 -0.72
C GLN A 201 -12.13 16.13 0.56
N GLU A 202 -12.66 15.66 1.68
CA GLU A 202 -12.51 16.33 2.98
C GLU A 202 -11.12 16.17 3.61
N ILE A 203 -10.44 15.04 3.36
CA ILE A 203 -9.18 14.72 4.03
C ILE A 203 -7.94 15.02 3.20
N ILE A 204 -8.05 15.03 1.89
CA ILE A 204 -6.93 15.27 0.97
C ILE A 204 -6.55 16.76 0.99
N LYS A 205 -5.24 17.01 1.18
CA LYS A 205 -4.62 18.34 1.12
C LYS A 205 -3.70 18.50 -0.10
N SER A 206 -3.29 17.40 -0.69
CA SER A 206 -2.43 17.38 -1.87
C SER A 206 -3.21 17.78 -3.12
N ASP A 207 -2.69 18.76 -3.89
CA ASP A 207 -3.26 19.14 -5.17
C ASP A 207 -3.24 17.96 -6.15
N PHE A 208 -2.13 17.21 -6.19
CA PHE A 208 -2.01 16.02 -7.03
C PHE A 208 -3.10 14.99 -6.74
N LEU A 209 -3.37 14.69 -5.47
CA LEU A 209 -4.41 13.71 -5.12
C LEU A 209 -5.81 14.24 -5.47
N ASN A 210 -6.07 15.53 -5.32
CA ASN A 210 -7.35 16.14 -5.70
C ASN A 210 -7.56 16.09 -7.22
N ASP A 211 -6.53 16.39 -8.01
CA ASP A 211 -6.59 16.38 -9.47
C ASP A 211 -6.74 14.96 -10.04
N ASN A 212 -6.26 13.93 -9.30
CA ASN A 212 -6.30 12.52 -9.69
C ASN A 212 -7.31 11.70 -8.87
N LEU A 213 -8.33 12.30 -8.27
CA LEU A 213 -9.23 11.64 -7.33
C LEU A 213 -9.97 10.44 -7.93
N ASP A 214 -10.45 10.55 -9.17
CA ASP A 214 -11.15 9.46 -9.84
C ASP A 214 -10.20 8.26 -10.09
N TRP A 215 -8.98 8.52 -10.51
CA TRP A 215 -7.94 7.49 -10.66
C TRP A 215 -7.61 6.80 -9.31
N ILE A 216 -7.58 7.55 -8.21
CA ILE A 216 -7.37 6.99 -6.86
C ILE A 216 -8.52 6.07 -6.46
N ILE A 217 -9.75 6.45 -6.75
CA ILE A 217 -10.94 5.63 -6.50
C ILE A 217 -10.89 4.35 -7.31
N ASP A 218 -10.49 4.43 -8.58
CA ASP A 218 -10.30 3.26 -9.44
C ASP A 218 -9.25 2.30 -8.85
N ILE A 219 -8.12 2.80 -8.34
CA ILE A 219 -7.10 1.98 -7.67
C ILE A 219 -7.69 1.25 -6.46
N PHE A 220 -8.44 1.94 -5.62
CA PHE A 220 -9.11 1.30 -4.49
C PHE A 220 -10.11 0.22 -4.93
N SER A 221 -10.77 0.42 -6.06
CA SER A 221 -11.80 -0.49 -6.60
C SER A 221 -11.23 -1.74 -7.26
N ILE A 222 -9.95 -1.74 -7.67
CA ILE A 222 -9.30 -2.91 -8.31
C ILE A 222 -9.23 -4.11 -7.37
N PHE A 223 -8.97 -3.90 -6.09
CA PHE A 223 -8.69 -4.96 -5.12
C PHE A 223 -9.83 -5.21 -4.14
N ASP A 224 -10.58 -4.16 -3.80
CA ASP A 224 -11.66 -4.20 -2.84
C ASP A 224 -12.93 -3.57 -3.42
N ASN A 225 -14.06 -4.08 -2.99
CA ASN A 225 -15.30 -3.35 -3.21
C ASN A 225 -15.20 -2.00 -2.48
N PRO A 226 -15.42 -0.84 -3.14
CA PRO A 226 -15.38 0.48 -2.51
C PRO A 226 -16.20 0.56 -1.23
N CYS A 227 -17.28 -0.23 -1.16
CA CYS A 227 -18.13 -0.35 0.03
C CYS A 227 -17.44 -1.00 1.24
N LYS A 228 -16.39 -1.81 1.03
CA LYS A 228 -15.71 -2.62 2.07
C LYS A 228 -14.31 -2.12 2.44
N ILE A 229 -13.80 -1.12 1.74
CA ILE A 229 -12.46 -0.57 2.01
C ILE A 229 -12.36 -0.07 3.45
N ASN A 230 -11.27 -0.42 4.12
CA ASN A 230 -10.99 0.04 5.48
C ASN A 230 -10.50 1.50 5.47
N LEU A 231 -11.33 2.44 5.94
CA LEU A 231 -10.98 3.87 5.99
C LEU A 231 -9.70 4.17 6.77
N ARG A 232 -9.36 3.36 7.79
CA ARG A 232 -8.09 3.55 8.53
C ARG A 232 -6.88 3.28 7.64
N THR A 233 -7.02 2.34 6.71
CA THR A 233 -6.00 2.07 5.69
C THR A 233 -5.95 3.21 4.68
N VAL A 234 -7.10 3.67 4.19
CA VAL A 234 -7.20 4.83 3.28
C VAL A 234 -6.54 6.06 3.88
N PHE A 235 -6.90 6.43 5.11
CA PHE A 235 -6.28 7.58 5.80
C PHE A 235 -4.77 7.43 5.96
N SER A 236 -4.30 6.21 6.24
CA SER A 236 -2.86 5.96 6.32
C SER A 236 -2.17 6.11 4.98
N ILE A 237 -2.78 5.66 3.88
CA ILE A 237 -2.25 5.83 2.52
C ILE A 237 -2.15 7.32 2.17
N ILE A 238 -3.23 8.09 2.37
CA ILE A 238 -3.26 9.53 2.09
C ILE A 238 -2.20 10.27 2.91
N ASN A 239 -2.17 10.07 4.24
CA ASN A 239 -1.20 10.74 5.10
C ASN A 239 0.26 10.38 4.75
N ASN A 240 0.53 9.11 4.45
CA ASN A 240 1.87 8.68 4.02
C ASN A 240 2.26 9.33 2.70
N PHE A 241 1.32 9.42 1.75
CA PHE A 241 1.57 10.05 0.47
C PHE A 241 1.86 11.55 0.62
N GLU A 242 1.04 12.28 1.34
CA GLU A 242 1.22 13.73 1.54
C GLU A 242 2.58 14.06 2.19
N PHE A 243 3.01 13.23 3.14
CA PHE A 243 4.35 13.37 3.72
C PHE A 243 5.46 13.12 2.70
N VAL A 244 5.37 12.04 1.95
CA VAL A 244 6.39 11.67 0.96
C VAL A 244 6.43 12.68 -0.19
N GLU A 245 5.26 13.14 -0.67
CA GLU A 245 5.15 14.21 -1.67
C GLU A 245 5.85 15.48 -1.18
N GLN A 246 5.64 15.87 0.07
CA GLN A 246 6.32 17.02 0.67
C GLN A 246 7.85 16.83 0.66
N LYS A 247 8.34 15.63 0.99
CA LYS A 247 9.78 15.32 0.95
C LYS A 247 10.37 15.48 -0.46
N PHE A 248 9.66 15.04 -1.47
CA PHE A 248 10.08 15.24 -2.87
C PHE A 248 9.99 16.70 -3.32
N LYS A 249 9.08 17.51 -2.76
CA LYS A 249 9.02 18.97 -3.02
C LYS A 249 10.15 19.74 -2.31
N GLU A 250 10.60 19.29 -1.15
CA GLU A 250 11.72 19.91 -0.41
C GLU A 250 13.06 19.76 -1.18
N HIS A 251 13.20 18.74 -2.02
CA HIS A 251 14.36 18.49 -2.87
C HIS A 251 13.95 18.54 -4.35
N PRO A 252 13.80 19.75 -4.94
CA PRO A 252 13.46 19.87 -6.35
C PRO A 252 14.53 19.20 -7.20
N SER A 253 14.11 18.39 -8.14
CA SER A 253 14.97 17.75 -9.12
C SER A 253 14.86 18.47 -10.45
N ASP A 254 15.82 18.23 -11.34
CA ASP A 254 15.77 18.65 -12.74
C ASP A 254 14.73 17.83 -13.56
N LEU A 255 13.87 17.07 -12.88
CA LEU A 255 12.80 16.32 -13.56
C LEU A 255 11.84 17.29 -14.25
N ASP A 256 11.65 17.11 -15.53
CA ASP A 256 10.70 17.89 -16.33
C ASP A 256 9.28 17.77 -15.72
N GLU A 257 8.57 18.90 -15.59
CA GLU A 257 7.21 18.94 -15.03
C GLU A 257 6.27 17.93 -15.71
N ARG A 258 6.52 17.61 -16.98
CA ARG A 258 5.74 16.62 -17.75
C ARG A 258 5.71 15.24 -17.10
N TYR A 259 6.77 14.86 -16.41
CA TYR A 259 6.90 13.54 -15.78
C TYR A 259 6.54 13.52 -14.28
N CYS A 260 6.29 14.69 -13.70
CA CYS A 260 5.95 14.78 -12.28
C CYS A 260 4.67 14.02 -11.93
N ASN A 261 3.68 14.04 -12.82
CA ASN A 261 2.41 13.35 -12.59
C ASN A 261 2.57 11.82 -12.57
N GLU A 262 3.29 11.25 -13.54
CA GLU A 262 3.59 9.81 -13.62
C GLU A 262 4.47 9.34 -12.47
N PHE A 263 5.46 10.16 -12.08
CA PHE A 263 6.28 9.90 -10.91
C PHE A 263 5.45 9.84 -9.63
N LEU A 264 4.57 10.82 -9.40
CA LEU A 264 3.70 10.84 -8.23
C LEU A 264 2.67 9.71 -8.23
N LYS A 265 2.21 9.24 -9.39
CA LYS A 265 1.43 8.00 -9.50
C LYS A 265 2.23 6.79 -9.03
N SER A 266 3.49 6.66 -9.43
CA SER A 266 4.38 5.61 -8.95
C SER A 266 4.58 5.67 -7.43
N VAL A 267 4.79 6.86 -6.87
CA VAL A 267 4.87 7.09 -5.42
C VAL A 267 3.61 6.64 -4.72
N PHE A 268 2.43 7.03 -5.24
CA PHE A 268 1.14 6.64 -4.67
C PHE A 268 0.96 5.12 -4.68
N LEU A 269 1.25 4.44 -5.78
CA LEU A 269 1.12 2.99 -5.89
C LEU A 269 2.07 2.26 -4.93
N ASN A 270 3.31 2.72 -4.76
CA ASN A 270 4.23 2.20 -3.75
C ASN A 270 3.61 2.25 -2.36
N ILE A 271 3.12 3.43 -1.98
CA ILE A 271 2.53 3.68 -0.66
C ILE A 271 1.25 2.86 -0.48
N TYR A 272 0.41 2.78 -1.53
CA TYR A 272 -0.82 2.00 -1.53
C TYR A 272 -0.54 0.52 -1.24
N VAL A 273 0.36 -0.11 -2.01
CA VAL A 273 0.72 -1.52 -1.85
C VAL A 273 1.29 -1.78 -0.45
N LEU A 274 2.33 -1.04 -0.07
CA LEU A 274 3.04 -1.24 1.19
C LEU A 274 2.14 -1.01 2.41
N THR A 275 1.34 0.06 2.39
CA THR A 275 0.42 0.38 3.50
C THR A 275 -0.68 -0.67 3.62
N THR A 276 -1.24 -1.13 2.51
CA THR A 276 -2.30 -2.15 2.49
C THR A 276 -1.79 -3.48 3.05
N GLU A 277 -0.62 -3.94 2.60
CA GLU A 277 -0.03 -5.20 3.06
C GLU A 277 0.39 -5.14 4.54
N LEU A 278 0.95 -4.00 4.97
CA LEU A 278 1.30 -3.79 6.39
C LEU A 278 0.06 -3.80 7.29
N LYS A 279 -1.00 -3.08 6.92
CA LYS A 279 -2.25 -2.99 7.71
C LYS A 279 -3.03 -4.30 7.71
N SER A 280 -2.92 -5.10 6.66
CA SER A 280 -3.50 -6.44 6.58
C SER A 280 -2.71 -7.48 7.38
N GLY A 281 -1.53 -7.13 7.91
CA GLY A 281 -0.65 -8.06 8.63
C GLY A 281 0.05 -9.09 7.73
N ASN A 282 0.06 -8.85 6.43
CA ASN A 282 0.71 -9.75 5.46
C ASN A 282 2.23 -9.56 5.45
N ILE A 283 2.71 -8.35 5.80
CA ILE A 283 4.13 -8.08 5.97
C ILE A 283 4.54 -8.45 7.40
N LYS A 284 5.40 -9.46 7.54
CA LYS A 284 5.97 -9.90 8.82
C LYS A 284 7.37 -9.31 9.03
N ASN A 285 7.80 -9.21 10.29
CA ASN A 285 9.12 -8.66 10.66
C ASN A 285 10.29 -9.37 9.95
N GLU A 286 10.21 -10.69 9.75
CA GLU A 286 11.21 -11.48 9.03
C GLU A 286 11.35 -11.06 7.56
N GLN A 287 10.27 -10.65 6.95
CA GLN A 287 10.19 -10.18 5.57
C GLN A 287 10.74 -8.77 5.41
N LEU A 288 10.70 -7.94 6.47
CA LEU A 288 11.25 -6.58 6.45
C LEU A 288 12.76 -6.54 6.18
N HIS A 289 13.50 -7.57 6.62
CA HIS A 289 14.93 -7.69 6.34
C HIS A 289 15.24 -8.01 4.88
N ILE A 290 14.38 -8.79 4.24
CA ILE A 290 14.47 -9.13 2.82
C ILE A 290 14.16 -7.89 1.99
N LEU A 291 13.11 -7.16 2.37
CA LEU A 291 12.66 -5.92 1.74
C LEU A 291 13.75 -4.83 1.70
N LYS A 292 14.60 -4.76 2.73
CA LYS A 292 15.68 -3.77 2.82
C LYS A 292 16.93 -4.13 2.00
N LYS A 293 17.06 -5.38 1.54
CA LYS A 293 18.26 -5.87 0.85
C LYS A 293 18.20 -5.80 -0.67
N HIS A 294 17.02 -5.66 -1.25
CA HIS A 294 16.85 -5.66 -2.70
C HIS A 294 16.54 -4.26 -3.21
N ASP A 295 17.46 -3.69 -3.97
CA ASP A 295 17.16 -2.64 -4.93
C ASP A 295 16.26 -3.28 -5.99
N PHE A 296 15.01 -2.80 -6.07
CA PHE A 296 14.04 -3.35 -7.01
C PHE A 296 14.29 -2.79 -8.40
N ASP A 297 14.95 -3.59 -9.23
CA ASP A 297 14.92 -3.42 -10.66
C ASP A 297 13.64 -4.05 -11.22
N ARG A 298 13.00 -3.34 -12.15
CA ARG A 298 11.86 -3.78 -12.98
C ARG A 298 12.10 -5.16 -13.63
N PHE A 299 13.35 -5.62 -13.65
CA PHE A 299 13.84 -6.82 -14.33
C PHE A 299 13.51 -8.15 -13.64
N PHE A 300 13.07 -8.17 -12.39
CA PHE A 300 12.83 -9.45 -11.68
C PHE A 300 11.54 -10.16 -12.08
N TYR A 301 10.62 -9.48 -12.76
CA TYR A 301 9.33 -10.07 -13.16
C TYR A 301 9.43 -11.08 -14.31
N ILE A 302 10.52 -11.14 -15.04
CA ILE A 302 10.55 -11.73 -16.39
C ILE A 302 10.98 -13.21 -16.43
N ASN A 303 11.44 -13.84 -15.35
CA ASN A 303 12.00 -15.19 -15.40
C ASN A 303 11.05 -16.37 -15.14
N GLY A 304 9.74 -16.18 -14.96
CA GLY A 304 8.72 -17.25 -14.98
C GLY A 304 8.93 -18.45 -14.04
N LYS A 305 10.00 -18.46 -13.23
CA LYS A 305 10.22 -19.39 -12.12
C LYS A 305 10.14 -18.62 -10.82
N LEU A 306 8.92 -18.53 -10.31
CA LEU A 306 8.63 -18.06 -8.96
C LEU A 306 9.42 -18.90 -7.96
N ASP A 307 10.40 -18.27 -7.34
CA ASP A 307 10.93 -18.78 -6.08
C ASP A 307 9.86 -18.46 -5.02
N ILE A 308 9.05 -19.48 -4.72
CA ILE A 308 7.85 -19.38 -3.86
C ILE A 308 8.22 -18.85 -2.44
N GLU A 309 9.48 -18.91 -2.08
CA GLU A 309 10.00 -18.38 -0.81
C GLU A 309 10.18 -16.86 -0.81
N ASN A 310 10.11 -16.20 -1.97
CA ASN A 310 10.28 -14.75 -2.04
C ASN A 310 8.93 -14.02 -1.96
N TYR A 311 8.67 -13.41 -0.81
CA TYR A 311 7.45 -12.63 -0.53
C TYR A 311 7.18 -11.53 -1.57
N TRP A 312 8.22 -10.98 -2.18
CA TRP A 312 8.10 -9.96 -3.22
C TRP A 312 7.46 -10.48 -4.51
N HIS A 313 7.79 -11.69 -4.91
CA HIS A 313 7.15 -12.31 -6.08
C HIS A 313 5.65 -12.49 -5.83
N LEU A 314 5.27 -12.89 -4.61
CA LEU A 314 3.85 -12.98 -4.23
C LEU A 314 3.14 -11.61 -4.28
N LEU A 315 3.84 -10.55 -3.89
CA LEU A 315 3.33 -9.19 -3.90
C LEU A 315 3.16 -8.67 -5.32
N ILE A 316 4.17 -8.86 -6.17
CA ILE A 316 4.15 -8.53 -7.58
C ILE A 316 3.02 -9.29 -8.28
N ASP A 317 2.93 -10.61 -8.11
CA ASP A 317 1.85 -11.42 -8.68
C ASP A 317 0.48 -10.93 -8.24
N LYS A 318 0.32 -10.60 -6.96
CA LYS A 318 -0.95 -10.13 -6.42
C LYS A 318 -1.42 -8.83 -7.07
N TYR A 319 -0.51 -7.88 -7.28
CA TYR A 319 -0.87 -6.53 -7.75
C TYR A 319 -0.73 -6.40 -9.26
N HIS A 320 0.37 -6.80 -9.84
CA HIS A 320 0.64 -6.66 -11.28
C HIS A 320 -0.25 -7.57 -12.13
N SER A 321 -0.56 -8.78 -11.67
CA SER A 321 -1.48 -9.69 -12.38
C SER A 321 -2.91 -9.15 -12.51
N LYS A 322 -3.31 -8.21 -11.66
CA LYS A 322 -4.68 -7.66 -11.65
C LYS A 322 -4.85 -6.38 -12.45
N SER A 323 -3.78 -5.62 -12.64
CA SER A 323 -3.87 -4.36 -13.39
C SER A 323 -2.53 -3.96 -14.00
N LYS A 324 -2.56 -3.58 -15.28
CA LYS A 324 -1.41 -3.00 -15.99
C LYS A 324 -0.89 -1.70 -15.35
N LEU A 325 -1.70 -1.00 -14.57
CA LEU A 325 -1.27 0.21 -13.87
C LEU A 325 -0.05 -0.02 -12.99
N PHE A 326 0.10 -1.23 -12.42
CA PHE A 326 1.25 -1.58 -11.63
C PHE A 326 2.50 -1.93 -12.46
N ASP A 327 2.33 -2.31 -13.72
CA ASP A 327 3.45 -2.50 -14.64
C ASP A 327 3.93 -1.17 -15.23
N ASP A 328 2.99 -0.25 -15.52
CA ASP A 328 3.26 0.98 -16.26
C ASP A 328 3.84 2.09 -15.37
N TYR A 329 3.52 2.10 -14.06
CA TYR A 329 3.87 3.22 -13.18
C TYR A 329 4.71 2.86 -11.96
N ILE A 330 4.75 1.60 -11.51
CA ILE A 330 5.34 1.28 -10.21
C ILE A 330 6.78 0.76 -10.33
N ILE A 331 7.67 1.45 -9.62
CA ILE A 331 8.98 0.94 -9.19
C ILE A 331 9.04 1.13 -7.68
N TYR A 332 9.36 0.08 -6.94
CA TYR A 332 9.37 0.14 -5.48
C TYR A 332 10.59 0.93 -4.97
N SER A 333 10.36 1.76 -3.95
CA SER A 333 11.37 2.61 -3.32
C SER A 333 11.70 2.14 -1.92
N ASN A 334 13.00 2.03 -1.62
CA ASN A 334 13.48 1.70 -0.28
C ASN A 334 13.19 2.79 0.75
N SER A 335 13.25 4.06 0.37
CA SER A 335 12.94 5.20 1.24
C SER A 335 11.45 5.24 1.58
N ILE A 336 10.57 5.09 0.58
CA ILE A 336 9.11 5.00 0.80
C ILE A 336 8.78 3.82 1.70
N MET A 337 9.38 2.65 1.42
CA MET A 337 9.17 1.45 2.22
C MET A 337 9.59 1.65 3.68
N SER A 338 10.78 2.21 3.93
CA SER A 338 11.25 2.49 5.28
C SER A 338 10.32 3.43 6.02
N TYR A 339 9.85 4.48 5.32
CA TYR A 339 8.91 5.42 5.92
C TYR A 339 7.57 4.78 6.27
N VAL A 340 6.95 4.06 5.33
CA VAL A 340 5.64 3.40 5.56
C VAL A 340 5.69 2.39 6.71
N ILE A 341 6.81 1.67 6.84
CA ILE A 341 6.97 0.61 7.86
C ILE A 341 7.34 1.19 9.23
N SER A 342 8.27 2.14 9.28
CA SER A 342 8.90 2.59 10.53
C SER A 342 8.77 4.10 10.81
N GLY A 343 8.21 4.87 9.90
CA GLY A 343 8.17 6.33 9.99
C GLY A 343 9.53 7.00 9.78
N ILE A 344 10.56 6.25 9.38
CA ILE A 344 11.91 6.78 9.17
C ILE A 344 12.09 7.08 7.69
N TRP A 345 12.25 8.36 7.37
CA TRP A 345 12.61 8.82 6.04
C TRP A 345 14.13 8.97 5.93
N TYR A 346 14.70 8.48 4.85
CA TYR A 346 16.04 8.81 4.40
C TYR A 346 15.98 9.11 2.92
N ASP A 347 16.79 10.08 2.50
CA ASP A 347 16.83 10.45 1.09
C ASP A 347 17.61 9.37 0.32
N ASP A 348 16.98 8.86 -0.73
CA ASP A 348 17.61 7.96 -1.69
C ASP A 348 17.45 8.55 -3.10
N ASN A 349 18.17 8.00 -4.04
CA ASN A 349 18.13 8.47 -5.43
C ASN A 349 16.90 7.91 -6.20
N TYR A 350 15.78 7.65 -5.52
CA TYR A 350 14.61 7.00 -6.10
C TYR A 350 14.05 7.72 -7.33
N ARG A 351 13.96 9.06 -7.27
CA ARG A 351 13.43 9.85 -8.39
C ARG A 351 14.27 9.68 -9.65
N ASN A 352 15.60 9.73 -9.53
CA ASN A 352 16.50 9.54 -10.66
C ASN A 352 16.44 8.10 -11.18
N LYS A 353 16.43 7.10 -10.28
CA LYS A 353 16.26 5.69 -10.64
C LYS A 353 14.93 5.46 -11.37
N TRP A 354 13.83 6.04 -10.85
CA TRP A 354 12.52 5.97 -11.50
C TRP A 354 12.59 6.56 -12.90
N TYR A 355 13.20 7.75 -13.03
CA TYR A 355 13.35 8.43 -14.32
C TYR A 355 14.21 7.59 -15.29
N GLU A 356 15.34 7.08 -14.86
CA GLU A 356 16.21 6.21 -15.65
C GLU A 356 15.51 4.93 -16.11
N CYS A 357 14.65 4.36 -15.28
CA CYS A 357 13.92 3.13 -15.62
C CYS A 357 12.80 3.35 -16.62
N PHE A 358 12.02 4.44 -16.46
CA PHE A 358 10.90 4.72 -17.36
C PHE A 358 11.32 5.57 -18.54
N TYR A 359 12.35 6.37 -18.39
CA TYR A 359 12.83 7.35 -19.35
C TYR A 359 14.37 7.28 -19.49
N PRO A 360 14.91 6.17 -19.98
CA PRO A 360 16.34 6.05 -20.20
C PRO A 360 16.81 7.04 -21.27
N ASP A 361 17.74 7.87 -20.91
CA ASP A 361 18.44 8.95 -21.66
C ASP A 361 17.95 9.43 -23.04
N GLY A 362 17.56 10.68 -23.09
CA GLY A 362 17.75 11.65 -24.22
C GLY A 362 16.72 11.72 -25.34
N ASN A 363 16.03 10.68 -25.80
CA ASN A 363 14.97 10.75 -26.82
C ASN A 363 13.72 9.96 -26.47
N ILE A 364 13.21 10.30 -25.31
CA ILE A 364 12.07 9.67 -24.63
C ILE A 364 10.81 9.69 -25.50
N GLU A 365 10.56 10.77 -26.24
CA GLU A 365 9.33 10.92 -26.99
C GLU A 365 9.13 9.85 -28.07
N ASP A 366 10.13 9.54 -28.86
CA ASP A 366 9.96 8.63 -30.00
C ASP A 366 10.02 7.15 -29.58
N TYR A 367 10.85 6.80 -28.60
CA TYR A 367 10.90 5.44 -28.05
C TYR A 367 9.63 5.09 -27.27
N GLU A 368 9.08 6.03 -26.51
CA GLU A 368 7.83 5.87 -25.77
C GLU A 368 6.62 5.81 -26.70
N LYS A 369 6.61 6.60 -27.77
CA LYS A 369 5.61 6.51 -28.85
C LYS A 369 5.57 5.11 -29.45
N LEU A 370 6.72 4.45 -29.63
CA LEU A 370 6.74 3.05 -30.07
C LEU A 370 6.12 2.08 -29.06
N SER A 371 6.19 2.37 -27.77
CA SER A 371 5.54 1.54 -26.74
C SER A 371 4.02 1.64 -26.81
N ASN A 372 3.51 2.78 -27.27
CA ASN A 372 2.09 3.09 -27.44
C ASN A 372 1.69 3.18 -28.92
N PHE A 373 2.29 2.35 -29.77
CA PHE A 373 2.17 2.40 -31.25
C PHE A 373 0.73 2.41 -31.76
N TYR A 374 -0.20 1.80 -31.04
CA TYR A 374 -1.62 1.76 -31.40
C TYR A 374 -2.32 3.15 -31.37
N ASN A 375 -1.67 4.18 -30.85
CA ASN A 375 -2.17 5.56 -30.81
C ASN A 375 -1.73 6.38 -32.03
N TYR A 376 -0.88 5.85 -32.90
CA TYR A 376 -0.27 6.57 -34.03
C TYR A 376 -0.68 5.97 -35.37
N SER A 377 -0.80 6.83 -36.38
CA SER A 377 -1.00 6.40 -37.76
C SER A 377 0.29 5.76 -38.31
N GLU A 378 0.15 4.95 -39.36
CA GLU A 378 1.28 4.30 -40.01
C GLU A 378 2.35 5.33 -40.48
N SER A 379 1.90 6.48 -41.03
CA SER A 379 2.80 7.56 -41.44
C SER A 379 3.55 8.25 -40.31
N GLU A 380 2.99 8.28 -39.10
CA GLU A 380 3.65 8.78 -37.92
C GLU A 380 4.64 7.75 -37.36
N LEU A 381 4.27 6.48 -37.37
CA LEU A 381 5.15 5.39 -36.94
C LEU A 381 6.39 5.26 -37.80
N VAL A 382 6.26 5.45 -39.13
CA VAL A 382 7.41 5.53 -40.06
C VAL A 382 8.38 6.63 -39.61
N LYS A 383 7.88 7.84 -39.39
CA LYS A 383 8.72 8.96 -38.95
C LYS A 383 9.39 8.74 -37.59
N ILE A 384 8.68 8.09 -36.66
CA ILE A 384 9.22 7.75 -35.36
C ILE A 384 10.38 6.74 -35.50
N GLN A 385 10.18 5.68 -36.27
CA GLN A 385 11.20 4.67 -36.51
C GLN A 385 12.42 5.23 -37.25
N GLU A 386 12.21 6.11 -38.24
CA GLU A 386 13.29 6.80 -38.95
C GLU A 386 14.12 7.71 -38.06
N ARG A 387 13.47 8.50 -37.17
CA ARG A 387 14.20 9.36 -36.23
C ARG A 387 15.01 8.54 -35.23
N LEU A 388 14.44 7.48 -34.67
CA LEU A 388 15.17 6.58 -33.79
C LEU A 388 16.39 5.92 -34.44
N LEU A 389 16.29 5.64 -35.75
CA LEU A 389 17.44 5.18 -36.53
C LEU A 389 18.53 6.25 -36.64
N ILE A 390 18.15 7.49 -36.93
CA ILE A 390 19.09 8.60 -37.06
C ILE A 390 19.83 8.81 -35.74
N ASP A 391 19.07 8.82 -34.64
CA ASP A 391 19.62 8.98 -33.26
C ASP A 391 20.65 7.91 -32.92
N CYS A 392 20.49 6.67 -33.40
CA CYS A 392 21.45 5.61 -33.18
C CYS A 392 22.86 5.86 -33.78
N PHE A 393 22.98 6.79 -34.71
CA PHE A 393 24.25 7.14 -35.35
C PHE A 393 24.84 8.46 -34.89
N GLU A 394 24.22 9.11 -33.89
CA GLU A 394 24.82 10.30 -33.25
C GLU A 394 26.10 9.94 -32.47
N SER A 395 26.97 10.98 -32.29
CA SER A 395 28.29 10.78 -31.67
C SER A 395 28.24 10.39 -30.20
N ASP A 396 27.21 10.86 -29.49
CA ASP A 396 27.12 10.80 -28.03
C ASP A 396 26.23 9.67 -27.52
N ILE A 397 25.75 8.80 -28.45
CA ILE A 397 24.85 7.72 -28.08
C ILE A 397 25.58 6.57 -27.38
N THR A 398 24.94 6.04 -26.33
CA THR A 398 25.45 4.87 -25.60
C THR A 398 25.08 3.56 -26.30
N TYR A 399 25.94 2.54 -26.17
CA TYR A 399 25.64 1.21 -26.73
C TYR A 399 24.34 0.60 -26.16
N ASN A 400 24.03 0.82 -24.87
CA ASN A 400 22.79 0.34 -24.25
C ASN A 400 21.55 0.89 -24.97
N LYS A 401 21.55 2.17 -25.29
CA LYS A 401 20.44 2.81 -25.97
C LYS A 401 20.24 2.26 -27.39
N VAL A 402 21.32 2.05 -28.11
CA VAL A 402 21.24 1.44 -29.45
C VAL A 402 20.73 0.01 -29.37
N ILE A 403 21.16 -0.75 -28.36
CA ILE A 403 20.67 -2.11 -28.12
C ILE A 403 19.16 -2.11 -27.84
N ASP A 404 18.66 -1.20 -27.01
CA ASP A 404 17.22 -1.13 -26.67
C ASP A 404 16.37 -0.73 -27.88
N ILE A 405 16.82 0.26 -28.67
CA ILE A 405 16.15 0.64 -29.92
C ILE A 405 16.14 -0.55 -30.90
N TYR A 406 17.28 -1.21 -31.08
CA TYR A 406 17.39 -2.40 -31.92
C TYR A 406 16.41 -3.51 -31.50
N ARG A 407 16.31 -3.80 -30.21
CA ARG A 407 15.40 -4.81 -29.67
C ARG A 407 13.95 -4.47 -29.94
N ARG A 408 13.58 -3.20 -29.78
CA ARG A 408 12.22 -2.73 -30.05
C ARG A 408 11.87 -2.84 -31.55
N LEU A 409 12.76 -2.40 -32.42
CA LEU A 409 12.54 -2.48 -33.87
C LEU A 409 12.52 -3.95 -34.36
N SER A 410 13.38 -4.81 -33.81
CA SER A 410 13.35 -6.25 -34.08
C SER A 410 12.07 -6.93 -33.59
N TYR A 411 11.50 -6.46 -32.46
CA TYR A 411 10.18 -6.92 -32.03
C TYR A 411 9.08 -6.48 -33.02
N PHE A 412 9.14 -5.25 -33.53
CA PHE A 412 8.21 -4.76 -34.55
C PHE A 412 8.28 -5.54 -35.86
N GLU A 413 9.47 -6.04 -36.21
CA GLU A 413 9.61 -6.98 -37.33
C GLU A 413 8.78 -8.26 -37.08
N THR A 414 8.74 -8.78 -35.88
CA THR A 414 8.01 -10.01 -35.55
C THR A 414 6.49 -9.88 -35.58
N ILE A 415 5.98 -8.66 -35.45
CA ILE A 415 4.54 -8.34 -35.45
C ILE A 415 4.10 -7.59 -36.71
N ASP A 416 4.91 -7.60 -37.75
CA ASP A 416 4.67 -6.92 -39.03
C ASP A 416 4.43 -5.40 -38.92
N LEU A 417 5.04 -4.76 -37.94
CA LEU A 417 4.98 -3.30 -37.71
C LEU A 417 6.32 -2.59 -37.95
N LEU A 418 7.33 -3.29 -38.47
CA LEU A 418 8.56 -2.68 -38.92
C LEU A 418 8.29 -1.98 -40.27
N LEU A 419 8.27 -0.66 -40.26
CA LEU A 419 7.92 0.19 -41.41
C LEU A 419 9.14 0.81 -42.12
N ILE A 420 10.34 0.52 -41.60
CA ILE A 420 11.63 0.88 -42.20
C ILE A 420 12.22 -0.34 -42.93
N GLU A 421 13.22 -0.09 -43.78
CA GLU A 421 13.91 -1.17 -44.49
C GLU A 421 14.61 -2.13 -43.52
N LYS A 422 14.39 -3.42 -43.67
CA LYS A 422 14.97 -4.45 -42.80
C LYS A 422 16.52 -4.41 -42.76
N SER A 423 17.17 -3.99 -43.83
CA SER A 423 18.62 -3.78 -43.91
C SER A 423 19.14 -2.83 -42.82
N LYS A 424 18.30 -1.88 -42.37
CA LYS A 424 18.66 -0.94 -41.27
C LYS A 424 18.89 -1.61 -39.94
N LEU A 425 18.26 -2.73 -39.70
CA LEU A 425 18.56 -3.52 -38.49
C LEU A 425 19.98 -4.14 -38.53
N ASP A 426 20.48 -4.53 -39.71
CA ASP A 426 21.85 -4.98 -39.87
C ASP A 426 22.85 -3.82 -39.69
N ASP A 427 22.53 -2.60 -40.15
CA ASP A 427 23.31 -1.39 -39.87
C ASP A 427 23.44 -1.10 -38.35
N LEU A 428 22.34 -1.28 -37.61
CA LEU A 428 22.36 -1.13 -36.15
C LEU A 428 23.23 -2.19 -35.45
N ILE A 429 23.27 -3.43 -35.92
CA ILE A 429 24.18 -4.46 -35.41
C ILE A 429 25.63 -4.05 -35.58
N VAL A 430 25.97 -3.49 -36.76
CA VAL A 430 27.33 -2.97 -37.01
C VAL A 430 27.64 -1.84 -36.03
N ARG A 431 26.73 -0.90 -35.87
CA ARG A 431 26.88 0.23 -34.92
C ARG A 431 27.07 -0.22 -33.48
N ILE A 432 26.27 -1.19 -33.01
CA ILE A 432 26.43 -1.79 -31.67
C ILE A 432 27.82 -2.42 -31.54
N THR A 433 28.29 -3.13 -32.57
CA THR A 433 29.61 -3.76 -32.54
C THR A 433 30.73 -2.73 -32.41
N GLU A 434 30.63 -1.61 -33.16
CA GLU A 434 31.56 -0.48 -33.05
C GLU A 434 31.58 0.09 -31.64
N LEU A 435 30.40 0.49 -31.13
CA LEU A 435 30.27 1.08 -29.80
C LEU A 435 30.78 0.15 -28.69
N LEU A 436 30.50 -1.14 -28.77
CA LEU A 436 31.03 -2.13 -27.82
C LEU A 436 32.54 -2.30 -27.95
N SER A 437 33.11 -2.10 -29.16
CA SER A 437 34.56 -2.21 -29.36
C SER A 437 35.32 -1.01 -28.77
N ASP A 438 34.72 0.17 -28.87
CA ASP A 438 35.34 1.43 -28.43
C ASP A 438 35.24 1.66 -26.91
N ASN A 439 34.40 0.91 -26.20
CA ASN A 439 34.21 1.06 -24.76
C ASN A 439 34.86 -0.07 -23.97
N ASP A 440 35.62 0.31 -22.92
CA ASP A 440 36.10 -0.61 -21.87
C ASP A 440 34.97 -0.87 -20.85
N LEU A 441 34.25 -1.99 -21.02
CA LEU A 441 33.13 -2.36 -20.17
C LEU A 441 33.58 -2.73 -18.77
N SER A 442 32.93 -2.16 -17.76
CA SER A 442 33.04 -2.61 -16.37
C SER A 442 32.35 -3.96 -16.14
N ILE A 443 32.67 -4.63 -15.04
CA ILE A 443 32.03 -5.92 -14.68
C ILE A 443 30.53 -5.77 -14.51
N GLN A 444 30.07 -4.66 -13.92
CA GLN A 444 28.65 -4.41 -13.73
C GLN A 444 27.92 -4.20 -15.06
N GLU A 445 28.53 -3.51 -16.01
CA GLU A 445 27.98 -3.35 -17.36
C GLU A 445 27.94 -4.68 -18.12
N ILE A 446 28.96 -5.51 -18.01
CA ILE A 446 28.99 -6.85 -18.60
C ILE A 446 27.87 -7.73 -18.05
N SER A 447 27.71 -7.76 -16.71
CA SER A 447 26.66 -8.54 -16.05
C SER A 447 25.25 -8.01 -16.44
N SER A 448 25.09 -6.71 -16.55
CA SER A 448 23.85 -6.11 -17.03
C SER A 448 23.52 -6.50 -18.45
N LEU A 449 24.52 -6.50 -19.35
CA LEU A 449 24.35 -6.95 -20.74
C LEU A 449 23.97 -8.43 -20.83
N GLU A 450 24.61 -9.32 -20.08
CA GLU A 450 24.26 -10.74 -20.06
C GLU A 450 22.82 -10.96 -19.61
N ASN A 451 22.42 -10.29 -18.54
CA ASN A 451 21.08 -10.39 -17.99
C ASN A 451 20.02 -9.81 -18.95
N SER A 452 20.33 -8.77 -19.69
CA SER A 452 19.38 -8.15 -20.62
C SER A 452 18.89 -9.07 -21.73
N PHE A 453 19.63 -10.13 -22.08
CA PHE A 453 19.28 -11.07 -23.16
C PHE A 453 18.52 -12.32 -22.70
N ILE A 454 18.25 -12.48 -21.41
CA ILE A 454 17.54 -13.66 -20.89
C ILE A 454 16.11 -13.75 -21.43
N PHE A 455 15.55 -12.64 -21.87
CA PHE A 455 14.12 -12.46 -22.17
C PHE A 455 13.79 -12.32 -23.66
N ASP A 456 14.79 -12.34 -24.51
CA ASP A 456 14.56 -12.16 -25.95
C ASP A 456 13.91 -13.42 -26.53
N PRO A 457 12.85 -13.27 -27.37
CA PRO A 457 12.17 -14.40 -27.97
C PRO A 457 13.14 -15.25 -28.79
N PRO A 458 13.27 -16.55 -28.55
CA PRO A 458 14.28 -17.39 -29.22
C PRO A 458 14.03 -17.60 -30.73
N SER A 459 12.85 -17.14 -31.22
CA SER A 459 12.46 -17.26 -32.63
C SER A 459 12.98 -16.14 -33.53
N ASN A 460 13.40 -14.99 -32.98
CA ASN A 460 13.85 -13.86 -33.78
C ASN A 460 15.33 -13.99 -34.16
N THR A 461 15.61 -13.98 -35.47
CA THR A 461 16.98 -14.07 -36.04
C THR A 461 17.84 -12.86 -35.69
N GLY A 462 17.24 -11.66 -35.61
CA GLY A 462 17.93 -10.44 -35.21
C GLY A 462 18.46 -10.51 -33.79
N PHE A 463 17.64 -10.97 -32.84
CA PHE A 463 18.09 -11.15 -31.46
C PHE A 463 19.22 -12.18 -31.33
N LYS A 464 19.23 -13.23 -32.17
CA LYS A 464 20.35 -14.18 -32.17
C LYS A 464 21.65 -13.51 -32.59
N LYS A 465 21.65 -12.71 -33.67
CA LYS A 465 22.82 -11.98 -34.12
C LYS A 465 23.34 -11.03 -33.05
N LEU A 466 22.43 -10.24 -32.44
CA LEU A 466 22.80 -9.32 -31.34
C LEU A 466 23.43 -10.07 -30.16
N LYS A 467 22.82 -11.18 -29.77
CA LYS A 467 23.32 -12.03 -28.66
C LYS A 467 24.71 -12.59 -28.94
N GLU A 468 24.99 -12.94 -30.17
CA GLU A 468 26.33 -13.41 -30.59
C GLU A 468 27.37 -12.31 -30.46
N VAL A 469 27.08 -11.08 -30.97
CA VAL A 469 27.97 -9.92 -30.90
C VAL A 469 28.31 -9.59 -29.44
N VAL A 470 27.28 -9.50 -28.59
CA VAL A 470 27.48 -9.18 -27.18
C VAL A 470 28.25 -10.30 -26.45
N LYS A 471 27.96 -11.57 -26.73
CA LYS A 471 28.73 -12.69 -26.18
C LYS A 471 30.21 -12.66 -26.59
N GLU A 472 30.52 -12.32 -27.85
CA GLU A 472 31.88 -12.16 -28.30
C GLU A 472 32.62 -11.06 -27.56
N LYS A 473 31.97 -9.87 -27.37
CA LYS A 473 32.56 -8.78 -26.60
C LYS A 473 32.79 -9.15 -25.14
N ILE A 474 31.80 -9.80 -24.50
CA ILE A 474 31.91 -10.31 -23.13
C ILE A 474 33.10 -11.26 -23.01
N ALA A 475 33.22 -12.25 -23.90
CA ALA A 475 34.31 -13.19 -23.89
C ALA A 475 35.68 -12.51 -24.12
N PHE A 476 35.74 -11.51 -25.00
CA PHE A 476 36.94 -10.72 -25.25
C PHE A 476 37.35 -9.94 -23.99
N THR A 477 36.41 -9.24 -23.34
CA THR A 477 36.68 -8.44 -22.13
C THR A 477 37.17 -9.34 -20.98
N TYR A 478 36.56 -10.51 -20.77
CA TYR A 478 37.05 -11.48 -19.78
C TYR A 478 38.47 -11.97 -20.12
N SER A 479 38.76 -12.19 -21.39
CA SER A 479 40.09 -12.62 -21.82
C SER A 479 41.16 -11.57 -21.55
N VAL A 480 40.88 -10.29 -21.83
CA VAL A 480 41.78 -9.18 -21.56
C VAL A 480 42.05 -9.06 -20.06
N ARG A 481 41.04 -9.10 -19.24
CA ARG A 481 41.17 -9.02 -17.77
C ARG A 481 41.95 -10.21 -17.19
N THR A 482 41.72 -11.40 -17.74
CA THR A 482 42.49 -12.58 -17.34
C THR A 482 43.97 -12.40 -17.67
N LEU A 483 44.31 -11.81 -18.83
CA LEU A 483 45.67 -11.49 -19.19
C LEU A 483 46.28 -10.45 -18.26
N ASP A 484 45.57 -9.38 -17.92
CA ASP A 484 45.98 -8.39 -16.96
C ASP A 484 46.30 -8.95 -15.56
N LEU A 485 45.45 -9.91 -15.10
CA LEU A 485 45.67 -10.61 -13.83
C LEU A 485 46.95 -11.50 -13.92
N ILE A 486 47.09 -12.23 -15.00
CA ILE A 486 48.28 -13.07 -15.25
C ILE A 486 49.52 -12.20 -15.29
N GLU A 487 49.47 -11.06 -15.97
CA GLU A 487 50.61 -10.14 -16.05
C GLU A 487 50.95 -9.54 -14.67
N ALA A 488 49.93 -9.15 -13.86
CA ALA A 488 50.15 -8.67 -12.50
C ALA A 488 50.82 -9.73 -11.60
N ILE A 489 50.41 -10.99 -11.71
CA ILE A 489 51.00 -12.12 -11.00
C ILE A 489 52.44 -12.36 -11.45
N PHE A 490 52.69 -12.35 -12.76
CA PHE A 490 54.07 -12.55 -13.30
C PHE A 490 55.05 -11.43 -12.93
N ASN A 491 54.55 -10.20 -12.83
CA ASN A 491 55.33 -9.03 -12.46
C ASN A 491 55.42 -8.79 -10.93
N GLU A 492 54.86 -9.73 -10.14
CA GLU A 492 54.78 -9.62 -8.66
C GLU A 492 54.12 -8.32 -8.18
N ASP A 493 53.22 -7.74 -8.97
CA ASP A 493 52.45 -6.54 -8.63
C ASP A 493 51.25 -6.87 -7.76
N TYR A 494 51.49 -7.14 -6.49
CA TYR A 494 50.47 -7.50 -5.50
C TYR A 494 49.38 -6.44 -5.32
N LYS A 495 49.63 -5.17 -5.65
CA LYS A 495 48.59 -4.12 -5.57
C LYS A 495 47.63 -4.22 -6.74
N LYS A 496 48.12 -4.42 -7.96
CA LYS A 496 47.31 -4.60 -9.16
C LYS A 496 46.54 -5.92 -9.07
N GLU A 497 47.20 -7.01 -8.65
CA GLU A 497 46.58 -8.32 -8.42
C GLU A 497 45.40 -8.21 -7.42
N LYS A 498 45.65 -7.62 -6.25
CA LYS A 498 44.64 -7.44 -5.22
C LYS A 498 43.49 -6.54 -5.69
N SER A 499 43.77 -5.46 -6.39
CA SER A 499 42.74 -4.58 -6.96
C SER A 499 41.87 -5.28 -7.96
N ILE A 500 42.41 -6.16 -8.80
CA ILE A 500 41.63 -6.96 -9.76
C ILE A 500 40.77 -7.97 -9.02
N ILE A 501 41.32 -8.69 -8.04
CA ILE A 501 40.61 -9.74 -7.28
C ILE A 501 39.49 -9.16 -6.39
N ASP A 502 39.76 -8.05 -5.69
CA ASP A 502 38.80 -7.43 -4.77
C ASP A 502 37.56 -6.87 -5.51
N HIS A 503 37.65 -6.63 -6.81
CA HIS A 503 36.55 -6.14 -7.64
C HIS A 503 35.97 -7.22 -8.57
N THR A 504 36.30 -8.49 -8.34
CA THR A 504 35.92 -9.61 -9.21
C THR A 504 34.78 -10.42 -8.57
N ASP A 505 33.72 -10.65 -9.33
CA ASP A 505 32.57 -11.47 -8.93
C ASP A 505 33.01 -12.97 -8.79
N PRO A 506 32.40 -13.76 -7.87
CA PRO A 506 32.66 -15.19 -7.73
C PRO A 506 32.48 -16.02 -9.02
N GLU A 507 31.60 -15.63 -9.92
CA GLU A 507 31.44 -16.29 -11.23
C GLU A 507 32.61 -15.95 -12.18
N GLU A 508 33.07 -14.73 -12.18
CA GLU A 508 34.25 -14.28 -12.94
C GLU A 508 35.52 -14.99 -12.48
N ILE A 509 35.68 -15.24 -11.18
CA ILE A 509 36.77 -16.07 -10.65
C ILE A 509 36.76 -17.49 -11.26
N ARG A 510 35.60 -18.09 -11.45
CA ARG A 510 35.47 -19.40 -12.11
C ARG A 510 35.88 -19.35 -13.58
N VAL A 511 35.52 -18.27 -14.28
CA VAL A 511 35.92 -18.06 -15.69
C VAL A 511 37.43 -17.88 -15.77
N PHE A 512 38.04 -17.05 -14.89
CA PHE A 512 39.48 -16.90 -14.80
C PHE A 512 40.21 -18.24 -14.54
N GLN A 513 39.71 -19.03 -13.58
CA GLN A 513 40.25 -20.37 -13.28
C GLN A 513 40.16 -21.31 -14.48
N SER A 514 39.06 -21.26 -15.24
CA SER A 514 38.87 -22.05 -16.45
C SER A 514 39.83 -21.63 -17.56
N ILE A 515 40.03 -20.35 -17.81
CA ILE A 515 40.93 -19.82 -18.82
C ILE A 515 42.40 -20.14 -18.47
N ILE A 516 42.79 -19.91 -17.21
CA ILE A 516 44.14 -20.20 -16.71
C ILE A 516 44.42 -21.70 -16.80
N SER A 517 43.50 -22.57 -16.42
CA SER A 517 43.67 -24.01 -16.49
C SER A 517 43.77 -24.52 -17.95
N ASN A 518 42.98 -23.96 -18.86
CA ASN A 518 43.02 -24.31 -20.27
C ASN A 518 44.34 -23.85 -20.95
N ASN A 519 44.85 -22.66 -20.62
CA ASN A 519 46.10 -22.15 -21.15
C ASN A 519 47.33 -22.86 -20.55
N LEU A 520 47.30 -23.23 -19.26
CA LEU A 520 48.35 -24.08 -18.67
C LEU A 520 48.40 -25.50 -19.28
N ILE A 521 47.28 -26.04 -19.71
CA ILE A 521 47.23 -27.32 -20.43
C ILE A 521 47.83 -27.17 -21.83
N SER A 522 47.53 -26.06 -22.53
CA SER A 522 48.09 -25.80 -23.87
C SER A 522 49.61 -25.59 -23.85
N THR A 523 50.14 -24.86 -22.85
CA THR A 523 51.58 -24.64 -22.68
C THR A 523 52.34 -25.92 -22.27
N LYS A 524 51.70 -26.84 -21.51
CA LYS A 524 52.26 -28.15 -21.23
C LYS A 524 52.31 -29.09 -22.46
N ILE A 525 51.41 -28.91 -23.42
CA ILE A 525 51.40 -29.68 -24.67
C ILE A 525 52.47 -29.15 -25.64
N THR A 526 52.71 -27.84 -25.68
CA THR A 526 53.77 -27.24 -26.52
C THR A 526 55.18 -27.41 -25.98
N SER A 527 55.36 -27.61 -24.68
CA SER A 527 56.67 -27.87 -24.07
C SER A 527 57.06 -29.37 -24.10
N LYS A 528 56.21 -30.23 -24.61
CA LYS A 528 56.47 -31.68 -24.82
C LYS A 528 56.64 -32.06 -26.30
N LYS A 529 56.69 -31.08 -27.20
CA LYS A 529 57.16 -31.25 -28.58
C LYS A 529 58.49 -30.50 -28.73
#